data_6254849e564bc654facb776d6b428cdc
#
_entry.id   6254849e564bc654facb776d6b428cdc
#
_cell.length_a   1.000
_cell.length_b   1.000
_cell.length_c   1.000
_cell.angle_alpha   90.00
_cell.angle_beta   90.00
_cell.angle_gamma   90.00
#
_symmetry.space_group_name_H-M   'P 1'
#
loop_
_entity.id
_entity.type
_entity.pdbx_description
1 polymer ?
#
loop_
_entity_poly.entity_id
_entity_poly.type
_entity_poly.pdbx_seq_one_letter_code
_entity_poly.pdbx_strand_id
1 'polypeptide(L)'
;MTNLNLVQKYGPWVTVTGASSGIGRAFALKLARQGFNVHITGRNQQSLADLKEQLKEQTQILIHTTIADLSTDDGIERLINDANTLDVGLLVHAAGAESHGAFNDGDINQELSLLDLNIRSTYRLAHHFSEKFVSRGKGGILLVSSLTGHFHSPYFANYASSKSYVLTLGNSLHHELKSKGVDVSVLSPGLTYTPMYENIAKDIDWSKTPMKASSPEFVVEYALKSFPRKVNIIPGTGNRISAVFGQRILPRFFGKQNESLFRKAMKAH
;
A
#
# COMPACT_ATOMS: atom_id res chain seq x y z
N MET A 1 -9.83 -8.50 -24.06
CA MET A 1 -10.24 -7.59 -22.97
C MET A 1 -9.53 -6.28 -23.20
N THR A 2 -10.24 -5.22 -23.57
CA THR A 2 -9.69 -3.89 -23.81
C THR A 2 -8.92 -3.42 -22.56
N ASN A 3 -7.63 -3.13 -22.73
CA ASN A 3 -6.84 -2.49 -21.67
C ASN A 3 -7.50 -1.15 -21.33
N LEU A 4 -8.04 -1.01 -20.13
CA LEU A 4 -8.63 0.23 -19.65
C LEU A 4 -7.52 1.27 -19.58
N ASN A 5 -7.63 2.35 -20.35
CA ASN A 5 -6.68 3.44 -20.28
C ASN A 5 -6.98 4.27 -19.01
N LEU A 6 -6.21 4.04 -17.96
CA LEU A 6 -6.42 4.69 -16.67
C LEU A 6 -6.21 6.21 -16.73
N VAL A 7 -5.31 6.69 -17.59
CA VAL A 7 -5.08 8.14 -17.80
C VAL A 7 -6.33 8.80 -18.38
N GLN A 8 -6.94 8.19 -19.41
CA GLN A 8 -8.19 8.71 -19.98
C GLN A 8 -9.33 8.71 -18.95
N LYS A 9 -9.37 7.66 -18.10
CA LYS A 9 -10.41 7.53 -17.10
C LYS A 9 -10.28 8.53 -15.96
N TYR A 10 -9.09 8.70 -15.39
CA TYR A 10 -8.92 9.46 -14.14
C TYR A 10 -8.32 10.86 -14.33
N GLY A 11 -7.57 11.07 -15.39
CA GLY A 11 -6.90 12.34 -15.67
C GLY A 11 -5.37 12.22 -15.61
N PRO A 12 -4.65 13.34 -15.83
CA PRO A 12 -3.25 13.26 -16.19
C PRO A 12 -2.31 12.95 -15.03
N TRP A 13 -2.68 13.22 -13.78
CA TRP A 13 -1.79 13.05 -12.63
C TRP A 13 -2.20 11.91 -11.71
N VAL A 14 -1.21 11.17 -11.23
CA VAL A 14 -1.32 10.21 -10.12
C VAL A 14 -0.43 10.64 -8.97
N THR A 15 -0.96 10.63 -7.74
CA THR A 15 -0.14 10.74 -6.52
C THR A 15 0.20 9.35 -6.02
N VAL A 16 1.50 9.07 -5.84
CA VAL A 16 2.01 7.80 -5.32
C VAL A 16 2.78 8.07 -4.03
N THR A 17 2.27 7.57 -2.91
CA THR A 17 2.97 7.66 -1.62
C THR A 17 3.87 6.45 -1.40
N GLY A 18 4.93 6.60 -0.59
CA GLY A 18 5.92 5.54 -0.38
C GLY A 18 6.72 5.22 -1.65
N ALA A 19 6.87 6.20 -2.55
CA ALA A 19 7.50 6.02 -3.85
C ALA A 19 9.02 5.82 -3.80
N SER A 20 9.65 6.06 -2.65
CA SER A 20 11.11 5.91 -2.49
C SER A 20 11.61 4.48 -2.67
N SER A 21 10.76 3.46 -2.46
CA SER A 21 11.18 2.05 -2.54
C SER A 21 10.01 1.09 -2.81
N GLY A 22 10.32 -0.18 -3.03
CA GLY A 22 9.38 -1.31 -3.03
C GLY A 22 8.17 -1.12 -3.95
N ILE A 23 6.99 -1.41 -3.42
CA ILE A 23 5.72 -1.40 -4.17
C ILE A 23 5.39 0.01 -4.66
N GLY A 24 5.60 1.05 -3.84
CA GLY A 24 5.33 2.44 -4.24
C GLY A 24 6.22 2.89 -5.42
N ARG A 25 7.52 2.56 -5.38
CA ARG A 25 8.44 2.84 -6.49
C ARG A 25 8.01 2.11 -7.78
N ALA A 26 7.63 0.84 -7.67
CA ALA A 26 7.17 0.06 -8.82
C ALA A 26 5.86 0.62 -9.41
N PHE A 27 4.93 1.13 -8.57
CA PHE A 27 3.74 1.85 -9.06
C PHE A 27 4.11 3.11 -9.82
N ALA A 28 4.99 3.96 -9.27
CA ALA A 28 5.40 5.19 -9.92
C ALA A 28 6.00 4.91 -11.32
N LEU A 29 6.91 3.96 -11.42
CA LEU A 29 7.52 3.55 -12.69
C LEU A 29 6.49 2.99 -13.69
N LYS A 30 5.57 2.13 -13.23
CA LYS A 30 4.58 1.51 -14.11
C LYS A 30 3.54 2.49 -14.60
N LEU A 31 3.05 3.39 -13.74
CA LEU A 31 2.06 4.40 -14.10
C LEU A 31 2.64 5.48 -15.01
N ALA A 32 3.90 5.87 -14.79
CA ALA A 32 4.63 6.75 -15.69
C ALA A 32 4.71 6.20 -17.12
N ARG A 33 5.06 4.91 -17.25
CA ARG A 33 5.08 4.21 -18.56
C ARG A 33 3.70 4.08 -19.21
N GLN A 34 2.62 4.23 -18.43
CA GLN A 34 1.25 4.28 -18.94
C GLN A 34 0.81 5.69 -19.34
N GLY A 35 1.69 6.71 -19.18
CA GLY A 35 1.46 8.09 -19.59
C GLY A 35 0.90 9.01 -18.49
N PHE A 36 0.87 8.56 -17.23
CA PHE A 36 0.58 9.47 -16.13
C PHE A 36 1.75 10.41 -15.86
N ASN A 37 1.47 11.67 -15.63
CA ASN A 37 2.34 12.53 -14.82
C ASN A 37 2.33 12.01 -13.39
N VAL A 38 3.48 11.98 -12.72
CA VAL A 38 3.59 11.36 -11.40
C VAL A 38 3.96 12.38 -10.32
N HIS A 39 3.16 12.44 -9.28
CA HIS A 39 3.47 13.09 -8.03
C HIS A 39 3.96 12.03 -7.05
N ILE A 40 5.26 12.03 -6.76
CA ILE A 40 5.93 11.04 -5.92
C ILE A 40 6.26 11.62 -4.55
N THR A 41 5.99 10.86 -3.47
CA THR A 41 6.33 11.28 -2.12
C THR A 41 6.94 10.16 -1.29
N GLY A 42 7.79 10.55 -0.35
CA GLY A 42 8.48 9.70 0.61
C GLY A 42 9.39 10.52 1.50
N ARG A 43 10.04 9.87 2.48
CA ARG A 43 10.95 10.52 3.42
C ARG A 43 12.38 10.63 2.92
N ASN A 44 12.82 9.64 2.13
CA ASN A 44 14.20 9.58 1.65
C ASN A 44 14.36 10.43 0.39
N GLN A 45 14.97 11.60 0.56
CA GLN A 45 15.21 12.57 -0.49
C GLN A 45 16.06 11.99 -1.64
N GLN A 46 17.15 11.27 -1.31
CA GLN A 46 18.03 10.70 -2.33
C GLN A 46 17.31 9.65 -3.17
N SER A 47 16.59 8.72 -2.53
CA SER A 47 15.84 7.69 -3.27
C SER A 47 14.74 8.27 -4.17
N LEU A 48 14.13 9.41 -3.78
CA LEU A 48 13.17 10.11 -4.63
C LEU A 48 13.86 10.85 -5.79
N ALA A 49 15.06 11.42 -5.55
CA ALA A 49 15.87 12.03 -6.60
C ALA A 49 16.29 10.99 -7.63
N ASP A 50 16.78 9.82 -7.20
CA ASP A 50 17.17 8.71 -8.07
C ASP A 50 15.97 8.21 -8.89
N LEU A 51 14.80 8.08 -8.27
CA LEU A 51 13.58 7.71 -8.98
C LEU A 51 13.18 8.77 -10.01
N LYS A 52 13.28 10.04 -9.66
CA LYS A 52 12.97 11.15 -10.58
C LYS A 52 13.86 11.14 -11.83
N GLU A 53 15.17 10.94 -11.65
CA GLU A 53 16.09 10.83 -12.80
C GLU A 53 15.79 9.58 -13.65
N GLN A 54 15.55 8.43 -13.04
CA GLN A 54 15.14 7.23 -13.77
C GLN A 54 13.84 7.43 -14.56
N LEU A 55 12.87 8.16 -14.01
CA LEU A 55 11.61 8.47 -14.69
C LEU A 55 11.83 9.39 -15.89
N LYS A 56 12.69 10.42 -15.76
CA LYS A 56 13.04 11.31 -16.86
C LYS A 56 13.72 10.59 -18.03
N GLU A 57 14.61 9.65 -17.71
CA GLU A 57 15.29 8.84 -18.73
C GLU A 57 14.33 7.92 -19.50
N GLN A 58 13.29 7.42 -18.86
CA GLN A 58 12.40 6.41 -19.42
C GLN A 58 11.09 6.95 -20.00
N THR A 59 10.74 8.21 -19.72
CA THR A 59 9.43 8.77 -20.08
C THR A 59 9.54 10.29 -20.32
N GLN A 60 8.53 10.86 -21.00
CA GLN A 60 8.43 12.31 -21.25
C GLN A 60 7.28 12.94 -20.44
N ILE A 61 6.99 12.41 -19.25
CA ILE A 61 5.95 12.91 -18.37
C ILE A 61 6.45 14.02 -17.45
N LEU A 62 5.51 14.75 -16.84
CA LEU A 62 5.83 15.67 -15.76
C LEU A 62 5.97 14.91 -14.43
N ILE A 63 6.92 15.34 -13.61
CA ILE A 63 7.22 14.72 -12.32
C ILE A 63 7.24 15.80 -11.25
N HIS A 64 6.38 15.66 -10.25
CA HIS A 64 6.40 16.46 -9.03
C HIS A 64 6.90 15.60 -7.86
N THR A 65 7.68 16.20 -6.96
CA THR A 65 8.26 15.47 -5.82
C THR A 65 7.99 16.22 -4.53
N THR A 66 7.36 15.56 -3.56
CA THR A 66 7.17 16.07 -2.20
C THR A 66 7.94 15.20 -1.22
N ILE A 67 8.91 15.79 -0.52
CA ILE A 67 9.60 15.12 0.59
C ILE A 67 8.76 15.35 1.84
N ALA A 68 8.16 14.27 2.36
CA ALA A 68 7.25 14.34 3.49
C ALA A 68 7.28 13.07 4.35
N ASP A 69 7.24 13.25 5.67
CA ASP A 69 6.96 12.18 6.61
C ASP A 69 5.45 12.12 6.89
N LEU A 70 4.79 11.14 6.32
CA LEU A 70 3.33 10.97 6.46
C LEU A 70 2.90 10.43 7.83
N SER A 71 3.82 10.15 8.76
CA SER A 71 3.50 9.89 10.16
C SER A 71 3.23 11.19 10.95
N THR A 72 3.49 12.37 10.35
CA THR A 72 3.27 13.69 10.95
C THR A 72 2.17 14.46 10.26
N ASP A 73 1.50 15.35 11.00
CA ASP A 73 0.48 16.24 10.43
C ASP A 73 1.08 17.17 9.37
N ASP A 74 2.24 17.77 9.65
CA ASP A 74 2.94 18.66 8.71
C ASP A 74 3.30 17.96 7.40
N GLY A 75 3.73 16.70 7.47
CA GLY A 75 4.04 15.92 6.28
C GLY A 75 2.81 15.61 5.43
N ILE A 76 1.69 15.30 6.08
CA ILE A 76 0.42 15.05 5.39
C ILE A 76 -0.09 16.35 4.74
N GLU A 77 -0.08 17.46 5.48
CA GLU A 77 -0.50 18.79 4.95
C GLU A 77 0.37 19.21 3.77
N ARG A 78 1.68 19.06 3.86
CA ARG A 78 2.60 19.36 2.75
C ARG A 78 2.23 18.58 1.48
N LEU A 79 1.99 17.26 1.61
CA LEU A 79 1.57 16.44 0.48
C LEU A 79 0.24 16.92 -0.11
N ILE A 80 -0.75 17.21 0.73
CA ILE A 80 -2.07 17.70 0.32
C ILE A 80 -1.95 19.04 -0.43
N ASN A 81 -1.19 19.98 0.11
CA ASN A 81 -0.98 21.29 -0.50
C ASN A 81 -0.32 21.18 -1.88
N ASP A 82 0.72 20.36 -2.00
CA ASP A 82 1.36 20.11 -3.30
C ASP A 82 0.41 19.43 -4.28
N ALA A 83 -0.34 18.40 -3.83
CA ALA A 83 -1.32 17.71 -4.67
C ALA A 83 -2.48 18.61 -5.13
N ASN A 84 -2.81 19.66 -4.39
CA ASN A 84 -3.84 20.62 -4.77
C ASN A 84 -3.43 21.52 -5.94
N THR A 85 -2.13 21.67 -6.18
CA THR A 85 -1.61 22.44 -7.35
C THR A 85 -1.66 21.61 -8.64
N LEU A 86 -1.99 20.32 -8.54
CA LEU A 86 -1.96 19.35 -9.64
C LEU A 86 -3.38 18.82 -9.95
N ASP A 87 -3.62 18.49 -11.22
CA ASP A 87 -4.88 17.82 -11.63
C ASP A 87 -4.82 16.32 -11.32
N VAL A 88 -4.69 15.98 -10.03
CA VAL A 88 -4.62 14.59 -9.57
C VAL A 88 -5.97 13.92 -9.75
N GLY A 89 -5.98 12.76 -10.42
CA GLY A 89 -7.18 11.94 -10.63
C GLY A 89 -7.06 10.52 -10.07
N LEU A 90 -5.84 10.10 -9.67
CA LEU A 90 -5.60 8.80 -9.06
C LEU A 90 -4.70 8.95 -7.83
N LEU A 91 -5.12 8.38 -6.72
CA LEU A 91 -4.28 8.17 -5.53
C LEU A 91 -3.84 6.71 -5.45
N VAL A 92 -2.54 6.46 -5.34
CA VAL A 92 -1.96 5.17 -4.93
C VAL A 92 -1.28 5.39 -3.58
N HIS A 93 -1.93 4.98 -2.50
CA HIS A 93 -1.39 5.11 -1.15
C HIS A 93 -0.66 3.84 -0.75
N ALA A 94 0.67 3.83 -0.97
CA ALA A 94 1.57 2.71 -0.70
C ALA A 94 2.53 2.97 0.46
N ALA A 95 2.55 4.17 1.04
CA ALA A 95 3.30 4.45 2.25
C ALA A 95 2.82 3.57 3.41
N GLY A 96 3.78 3.03 4.16
CA GLY A 96 3.48 2.20 5.33
C GLY A 96 4.76 1.73 5.98
N ALA A 97 4.65 1.42 7.27
CA ALA A 97 5.66 0.76 8.07
C ALA A 97 5.14 -0.57 8.57
N GLU A 98 6.04 -1.42 9.01
CA GLU A 98 5.73 -2.68 9.69
C GLU A 98 6.42 -2.74 11.06
N SER A 99 5.89 -3.56 11.94
CA SER A 99 6.51 -3.97 13.19
C SER A 99 6.25 -5.44 13.42
N HIS A 100 7.21 -6.10 14.06
CA HIS A 100 7.11 -7.51 14.41
C HIS A 100 7.88 -7.79 15.71
N GLY A 101 7.52 -8.88 16.38
CA GLY A 101 8.07 -9.27 17.66
C GLY A 101 6.98 -9.51 18.71
N ALA A 102 7.36 -9.84 19.95
CA ALA A 102 6.42 -9.98 21.05
C ALA A 102 5.80 -8.61 21.39
N PHE A 103 4.49 -8.58 21.55
CA PHE A 103 3.72 -7.32 21.68
C PHE A 103 4.17 -6.46 22.87
N ASN A 104 4.54 -7.11 23.97
CA ASN A 104 4.97 -6.44 25.21
C ASN A 104 6.41 -5.94 25.18
N ASP A 105 7.22 -6.32 24.17
CA ASP A 105 8.64 -5.97 24.08
C ASP A 105 8.89 -4.81 23.09
N GLY A 106 7.84 -4.40 22.34
CA GLY A 106 7.94 -3.32 21.35
C GLY A 106 8.14 -1.93 21.96
N ASP A 107 8.88 -1.08 21.27
CA ASP A 107 8.98 0.35 21.60
C ASP A 107 7.65 1.04 21.29
N ILE A 108 6.96 1.53 22.33
CA ILE A 108 5.65 2.17 22.22
C ILE A 108 5.64 3.36 21.24
N ASN A 109 6.72 4.15 21.17
CA ASN A 109 6.79 5.31 20.28
C ASN A 109 6.88 4.88 18.80
N GLN A 110 7.63 3.82 18.52
CA GLN A 110 7.70 3.22 17.18
C GLN A 110 6.36 2.63 16.78
N GLU A 111 5.68 1.92 17.69
CA GLU A 111 4.37 1.33 17.46
C GLU A 111 3.29 2.39 17.20
N LEU A 112 3.30 3.50 17.93
CA LEU A 112 2.39 4.63 17.70
C LEU A 112 2.70 5.34 16.37
N SER A 113 3.97 5.56 16.03
CA SER A 113 4.38 6.12 14.75
C SER A 113 3.94 5.25 13.56
N LEU A 114 3.94 3.93 13.73
CA LEU A 114 3.38 3.01 12.74
C LEU A 114 1.87 3.25 12.54
N LEU A 115 1.11 3.42 13.61
CA LEU A 115 -0.32 3.72 13.52
C LEU A 115 -0.57 5.07 12.85
N ASP A 116 0.22 6.07 13.17
CA ASP A 116 0.14 7.38 12.52
C ASP A 116 0.37 7.26 11.01
N LEU A 117 1.41 6.51 10.60
CA LEU A 117 1.69 6.31 9.19
C LEU A 117 0.65 5.42 8.51
N ASN A 118 0.28 4.27 9.10
CA ASN A 118 -0.57 3.28 8.41
C ASN A 118 -2.07 3.62 8.49
N ILE A 119 -2.52 4.27 9.56
CA ILE A 119 -3.95 4.54 9.81
C ILE A 119 -4.26 6.02 9.60
N ARG A 120 -3.65 6.91 10.40
CA ARG A 120 -3.99 8.34 10.34
C ARG A 120 -3.71 8.93 8.96
N SER A 121 -2.54 8.67 8.37
CA SER A 121 -2.23 9.16 7.03
C SER A 121 -3.17 8.58 5.97
N THR A 122 -3.48 7.28 6.06
CA THR A 122 -4.42 6.64 5.13
C THR A 122 -5.81 7.29 5.20
N TYR A 123 -6.32 7.49 6.41
CA TYR A 123 -7.62 8.13 6.61
C TYR A 123 -7.64 9.56 6.05
N ARG A 124 -6.66 10.39 6.42
CA ARG A 124 -6.60 11.80 5.99
C ARG A 124 -6.47 11.93 4.48
N LEU A 125 -5.60 11.16 3.86
CA LEU A 125 -5.42 11.19 2.40
C LEU A 125 -6.64 10.62 1.67
N ALA A 126 -7.20 9.50 2.12
CA ALA A 126 -8.41 8.95 1.52
C ALA A 126 -9.58 9.94 1.63
N HIS A 127 -9.75 10.62 2.76
CA HIS A 127 -10.76 11.64 2.96
C HIS A 127 -10.57 12.82 1.98
N HIS A 128 -9.40 13.46 1.98
CA HIS A 128 -9.08 14.59 1.12
C HIS A 128 -9.30 14.27 -0.37
N PHE A 129 -8.74 13.15 -0.85
CA PHE A 129 -8.87 12.79 -2.26
C PHE A 129 -10.29 12.35 -2.62
N SER A 130 -11.04 11.74 -1.69
CA SER A 130 -12.44 11.41 -1.95
C SER A 130 -13.31 12.64 -2.11
N GLU A 131 -13.13 13.70 -1.29
CA GLU A 131 -13.83 14.98 -1.46
C GLU A 131 -13.54 15.61 -2.84
N LYS A 132 -12.26 15.70 -3.20
CA LYS A 132 -11.80 16.23 -4.50
C LYS A 132 -12.40 15.42 -5.66
N PHE A 133 -12.39 14.09 -5.59
CA PHE A 133 -12.87 13.22 -6.66
C PHE A 133 -14.40 13.19 -6.77
N VAL A 134 -15.11 13.24 -5.64
CA VAL A 134 -16.57 13.35 -5.63
C VAL A 134 -17.02 14.69 -6.23
N SER A 135 -16.38 15.80 -5.88
CA SER A 135 -16.72 17.11 -6.44
C SER A 135 -16.53 17.18 -7.96
N ARG A 136 -15.58 16.43 -8.52
CA ARG A 136 -15.36 16.35 -9.98
C ARG A 136 -16.11 15.20 -10.66
N GLY A 137 -16.84 14.37 -9.92
CA GLY A 137 -17.60 13.22 -10.43
C GLY A 137 -16.75 12.07 -10.99
N LYS A 138 -15.44 12.07 -10.79
CA LYS A 138 -14.53 11.02 -11.24
C LYS A 138 -13.23 10.98 -10.45
N GLY A 139 -12.72 9.79 -10.15
CA GLY A 139 -11.42 9.59 -9.53
C GLY A 139 -11.15 8.13 -9.21
N GLY A 140 -9.93 7.85 -8.79
CA GLY A 140 -9.49 6.52 -8.38
C GLY A 140 -8.67 6.55 -7.10
N ILE A 141 -8.91 5.62 -6.20
CA ILE A 141 -8.16 5.43 -4.95
C ILE A 141 -7.72 3.96 -4.87
N LEU A 142 -6.43 3.73 -4.79
CA LEU A 142 -5.84 2.42 -4.55
C LEU A 142 -5.08 2.45 -3.22
N LEU A 143 -5.62 1.79 -2.21
CA LEU A 143 -5.01 1.67 -0.88
C LEU A 143 -4.20 0.38 -0.78
N VAL A 144 -2.98 0.45 -0.24
CA VAL A 144 -2.14 -0.73 -0.05
C VAL A 144 -2.24 -1.22 1.40
N SER A 145 -3.01 -2.31 1.58
CA SER A 145 -3.10 -3.10 2.80
C SER A 145 -1.98 -4.17 2.82
N SER A 146 -2.28 -5.34 3.33
CA SER A 146 -1.43 -6.53 3.36
C SER A 146 -2.28 -7.79 3.44
N LEU A 147 -1.72 -8.93 3.06
CA LEU A 147 -2.33 -10.23 3.30
C LEU A 147 -2.58 -10.46 4.80
N THR A 148 -1.69 -9.96 5.68
CA THR A 148 -1.84 -10.03 7.15
C THR A 148 -3.08 -9.30 7.68
N GLY A 149 -3.63 -8.33 6.93
CA GLY A 149 -4.87 -7.65 7.27
C GLY A 149 -6.13 -8.54 7.16
N HIS A 150 -6.02 -9.73 6.58
CA HIS A 150 -7.15 -10.65 6.41
C HIS A 150 -7.28 -11.69 7.52
N PHE A 151 -6.30 -11.84 8.41
CA PHE A 151 -6.33 -12.86 9.46
C PHE A 151 -5.45 -12.49 10.66
N HIS A 152 -5.62 -13.25 11.74
CA HIS A 152 -4.83 -13.05 12.95
C HIS A 152 -3.35 -13.38 12.69
N SER A 153 -2.47 -12.43 12.97
CA SER A 153 -1.02 -12.55 12.76
C SER A 153 -0.26 -12.29 14.06
N PRO A 154 -0.15 -13.28 14.95
CA PRO A 154 0.71 -13.18 16.14
C PRO A 154 2.14 -12.77 15.75
N TYR A 155 2.79 -12.02 16.61
CA TYR A 155 4.08 -11.35 16.39
C TYR A 155 4.08 -10.20 15.34
N PHE A 156 2.94 -9.95 14.70
CA PHE A 156 2.68 -8.79 13.83
C PHE A 156 1.41 -8.05 14.26
N ALA A 157 1.04 -8.10 15.54
CA ALA A 157 -0.27 -7.69 16.02
C ALA A 157 -0.65 -6.27 15.61
N ASN A 158 0.21 -5.28 15.88
CA ASN A 158 -0.04 -3.88 15.54
C ASN A 158 -0.08 -3.65 14.03
N TYR A 159 0.90 -4.18 13.31
CA TYR A 159 0.95 -4.09 11.85
C TYR A 159 -0.30 -4.72 11.20
N ALA A 160 -0.65 -5.96 11.56
CA ALA A 160 -1.81 -6.64 10.99
C ALA A 160 -3.11 -5.89 11.30
N SER A 161 -3.27 -5.36 12.51
CA SER A 161 -4.42 -4.54 12.91
C SER A 161 -4.51 -3.27 12.06
N SER A 162 -3.39 -2.58 11.84
CA SER A 162 -3.34 -1.39 10.98
C SER A 162 -3.75 -1.71 9.54
N LYS A 163 -3.31 -2.87 9.01
CA LYS A 163 -3.66 -3.30 7.65
C LYS A 163 -5.10 -3.83 7.52
N SER A 164 -5.68 -4.37 8.61
CA SER A 164 -7.12 -4.68 8.69
C SER A 164 -7.96 -3.41 8.66
N TYR A 165 -7.52 -2.33 9.33
CA TYR A 165 -8.16 -1.02 9.25
C TYR A 165 -8.21 -0.53 7.79
N VAL A 166 -7.08 -0.52 7.08
CA VAL A 166 -6.99 -0.09 5.67
C VAL A 166 -7.91 -0.93 4.77
N LEU A 167 -7.95 -2.24 5.01
CA LEU A 167 -8.81 -3.17 4.26
C LEU A 167 -10.29 -2.83 4.47
N THR A 168 -10.72 -2.66 5.71
CA THR A 168 -12.12 -2.36 6.05
C THR A 168 -12.52 -0.99 5.54
N LEU A 169 -11.69 0.04 5.77
CA LEU A 169 -11.91 1.38 5.26
C LEU A 169 -12.10 1.41 3.75
N GLY A 170 -11.17 0.79 3.01
CA GLY A 170 -11.23 0.81 1.54
C GLY A 170 -12.43 0.05 0.98
N ASN A 171 -12.83 -1.08 1.62
CA ASN A 171 -14.06 -1.79 1.23
C ASN A 171 -15.32 -0.92 1.47
N SER A 172 -15.41 -0.22 2.59
CA SER A 172 -16.52 0.69 2.89
C SER A 172 -16.58 1.83 1.89
N LEU A 173 -15.45 2.51 1.66
CA LEU A 173 -15.36 3.61 0.70
C LEU A 173 -15.71 3.18 -0.74
N HIS A 174 -15.38 1.93 -1.14
CA HIS A 174 -15.81 1.43 -2.45
C HIS A 174 -17.32 1.52 -2.63
N HIS A 175 -18.10 1.05 -1.65
CA HIS A 175 -19.55 1.07 -1.73
C HIS A 175 -20.14 2.48 -1.61
N GLU A 176 -19.58 3.31 -0.74
CA GLU A 176 -20.06 4.68 -0.51
C GLU A 176 -19.80 5.62 -1.70
N LEU A 177 -18.67 5.43 -2.39
CA LEU A 177 -18.20 6.36 -3.42
C LEU A 177 -18.49 5.90 -4.85
N LYS A 178 -18.88 4.65 -5.05
CA LYS A 178 -19.13 4.08 -6.36
C LYS A 178 -20.17 4.87 -7.18
N SER A 179 -21.30 5.21 -6.59
CA SER A 179 -22.35 5.99 -7.22
C SER A 179 -21.97 7.45 -7.48
N LYS A 180 -20.89 7.93 -6.81
CA LYS A 180 -20.37 9.28 -6.95
C LYS A 180 -19.24 9.37 -7.99
N GLY A 181 -19.00 8.30 -8.77
CA GLY A 181 -17.98 8.27 -9.82
C GLY A 181 -16.56 7.99 -9.36
N VAL A 182 -16.36 7.59 -8.09
CA VAL A 182 -15.03 7.31 -7.54
C VAL A 182 -14.83 5.80 -7.36
N ASP A 183 -13.80 5.28 -8.02
CA ASP A 183 -13.42 3.88 -7.88
C ASP A 183 -12.43 3.71 -6.73
N VAL A 184 -12.72 2.80 -5.80
CA VAL A 184 -11.83 2.46 -4.68
C VAL A 184 -11.50 0.97 -4.73
N SER A 185 -10.22 0.63 -4.59
CA SER A 185 -9.75 -0.75 -4.44
C SER A 185 -8.69 -0.85 -3.35
N VAL A 186 -8.59 -2.02 -2.75
CA VAL A 186 -7.56 -2.35 -1.77
C VAL A 186 -6.67 -3.44 -2.31
N LEU A 187 -5.37 -3.16 -2.37
CA LEU A 187 -4.34 -4.13 -2.70
C LEU A 187 -3.82 -4.77 -1.41
N SER A 188 -3.89 -6.09 -1.33
CA SER A 188 -3.36 -6.87 -0.21
C SER A 188 -2.24 -7.80 -0.71
N PRO A 189 -0.99 -7.31 -0.81
CA PRO A 189 0.13 -8.14 -1.22
C PRO A 189 0.49 -9.14 -0.11
N GLY A 190 1.02 -10.29 -0.52
CA GLY A 190 1.77 -11.17 0.35
C GLY A 190 3.22 -10.71 0.51
N LEU A 191 4.12 -11.59 0.93
CA LEU A 191 5.55 -11.28 0.97
C LEU A 191 6.03 -10.74 -0.37
N THR A 192 6.76 -9.64 -0.32
CA THR A 192 7.24 -8.94 -1.52
C THR A 192 8.68 -8.48 -1.28
N TYR A 193 9.58 -8.75 -2.23
CA TYR A 193 11.00 -8.34 -2.16
C TYR A 193 11.10 -6.81 -2.14
N THR A 194 11.32 -6.26 -0.96
CA THR A 194 11.37 -4.82 -0.67
C THR A 194 12.34 -4.59 0.49
N PRO A 195 12.80 -3.37 0.76
CA PRO A 195 13.55 -3.08 1.98
C PRO A 195 12.82 -3.48 3.27
N MET A 196 11.49 -3.41 3.29
CA MET A 196 10.68 -3.91 4.41
C MET A 196 10.86 -5.44 4.59
N TYR A 197 10.82 -6.21 3.51
CA TYR A 197 11.09 -7.65 3.55
C TYR A 197 12.50 -7.96 4.07
N GLU A 198 13.50 -7.22 3.59
CA GLU A 198 14.89 -7.40 4.02
C GLU A 198 15.07 -7.09 5.51
N ASN A 199 14.35 -6.06 6.02
CA ASN A 199 14.36 -5.74 7.43
C ASN A 199 13.77 -6.88 8.27
N ILE A 200 12.60 -7.38 7.93
CA ILE A 200 11.95 -8.51 8.61
C ILE A 200 12.82 -9.79 8.54
N ALA A 201 13.52 -10.01 7.43
CA ALA A 201 14.37 -11.18 7.23
C ALA A 201 15.61 -11.21 8.14
N LYS A 202 15.94 -10.10 8.82
CA LYS A 202 16.97 -10.09 9.86
C LYS A 202 16.57 -10.95 11.05
N ASP A 203 15.28 -10.92 11.41
CA ASP A 203 14.71 -11.53 12.60
C ASP A 203 13.90 -12.78 12.31
N ILE A 204 13.38 -12.93 11.09
CA ILE A 204 12.56 -14.07 10.65
C ILE A 204 13.27 -14.86 9.56
N ASP A 205 13.42 -16.16 9.78
CA ASP A 205 13.90 -17.10 8.78
C ASP A 205 12.75 -17.59 7.89
N TRP A 206 12.58 -16.95 6.75
CA TRP A 206 11.50 -17.27 5.80
C TRP A 206 11.59 -18.67 5.22
N SER A 207 12.77 -19.33 5.25
CA SER A 207 12.93 -20.72 4.78
C SER A 207 12.13 -21.73 5.61
N LYS A 208 11.84 -21.38 6.87
CA LYS A 208 11.01 -22.16 7.78
C LYS A 208 9.50 -21.93 7.59
N THR A 209 9.10 -21.15 6.59
CA THR A 209 7.71 -20.82 6.31
C THR A 209 7.32 -21.30 4.91
N PRO A 210 6.05 -21.62 4.63
CA PRO A 210 5.58 -21.94 3.29
C PRO A 210 5.41 -20.69 2.40
N MET A 211 5.74 -19.51 2.91
CA MET A 211 5.54 -18.24 2.22
C MET A 211 6.63 -18.02 1.17
N LYS A 212 6.21 -17.56 -0.02
CA LYS A 212 7.13 -17.18 -1.10
C LYS A 212 6.97 -15.70 -1.40
N ALA A 213 8.09 -14.98 -1.45
CA ALA A 213 8.07 -13.58 -1.83
C ALA A 213 7.90 -13.43 -3.34
N SER A 214 7.17 -12.37 -3.73
CA SER A 214 6.98 -11.95 -5.12
C SER A 214 7.78 -10.69 -5.40
N SER A 215 8.04 -10.38 -6.67
CA SER A 215 8.62 -9.07 -7.01
C SER A 215 7.58 -7.94 -6.90
N PRO A 216 8.02 -6.70 -6.62
CA PRO A 216 7.14 -5.53 -6.65
C PRO A 216 6.44 -5.34 -7.99
N GLU A 217 7.14 -5.63 -9.10
CA GLU A 217 6.62 -5.50 -10.46
C GLU A 217 5.45 -6.45 -10.70
N PHE A 218 5.56 -7.71 -10.27
CA PHE A 218 4.46 -8.68 -10.34
C PHE A 218 3.23 -8.19 -9.55
N VAL A 219 3.44 -7.71 -8.33
CA VAL A 219 2.37 -7.19 -7.47
C VAL A 219 1.66 -6.01 -8.13
N VAL A 220 2.42 -5.05 -8.66
CA VAL A 220 1.89 -3.85 -9.32
C VAL A 220 1.18 -4.18 -10.62
N GLU A 221 1.75 -5.05 -11.44
CA GLU A 221 1.11 -5.47 -12.70
C GLU A 221 -0.23 -6.16 -12.44
N TYR A 222 -0.28 -7.05 -11.45
CA TYR A 222 -1.51 -7.71 -11.03
C TYR A 222 -2.54 -6.69 -10.49
N ALA A 223 -2.08 -5.71 -9.69
CA ALA A 223 -2.92 -4.67 -9.15
C ALA A 223 -3.57 -3.83 -10.27
N LEU A 224 -2.78 -3.30 -11.20
CA LEU A 224 -3.27 -2.44 -12.28
C LEU A 224 -4.15 -3.19 -13.29
N LYS A 225 -3.90 -4.47 -13.54
CA LYS A 225 -4.81 -5.32 -14.35
C LYS A 225 -6.16 -5.56 -13.66
N SER A 226 -6.19 -5.52 -12.34
CA SER A 226 -7.41 -5.78 -11.54
C SER A 226 -8.18 -4.51 -11.21
N PHE A 227 -7.50 -3.39 -11.04
CA PHE A 227 -8.08 -2.06 -10.74
C PHE A 227 -8.77 -1.48 -11.98
N PRO A 228 -9.93 -0.87 -11.86
CA PRO A 228 -10.81 -0.73 -10.69
C PRO A 228 -11.88 -1.82 -10.60
N ARG A 229 -11.75 -2.91 -11.35
CA ARG A 229 -12.77 -3.96 -11.49
C ARG A 229 -12.95 -4.81 -10.24
N LYS A 230 -11.90 -4.92 -9.40
CA LYS A 230 -11.93 -5.69 -8.15
C LYS A 230 -11.76 -4.76 -6.97
N VAL A 231 -12.63 -4.91 -5.96
CA VAL A 231 -12.50 -4.17 -4.69
C VAL A 231 -11.28 -4.64 -3.94
N ASN A 232 -11.19 -5.96 -3.71
CA ASN A 232 -10.05 -6.59 -3.05
C ASN A 232 -9.13 -7.24 -4.08
N ILE A 233 -7.90 -6.78 -4.15
CA ILE A 233 -6.87 -7.25 -5.08
C ILE A 233 -5.81 -8.00 -4.28
N ILE A 234 -5.77 -9.33 -4.42
CA ILE A 234 -4.83 -10.20 -3.72
C ILE A 234 -3.99 -10.93 -4.79
N PRO A 235 -2.73 -10.51 -5.01
CA PRO A 235 -1.83 -11.17 -5.95
C PRO A 235 -1.46 -12.59 -5.48
N GLY A 236 -1.50 -13.54 -6.40
CA GLY A 236 -1.16 -14.93 -6.13
C GLY A 236 -2.34 -15.78 -5.65
N THR A 237 -2.45 -17.00 -6.21
CA THR A 237 -3.56 -17.92 -5.89
C THR A 237 -3.48 -18.42 -4.44
N GLY A 238 -2.27 -18.77 -3.97
CA GLY A 238 -2.07 -19.21 -2.58
C GLY A 238 -2.48 -18.12 -1.58
N ASN A 239 -2.11 -16.86 -1.83
CA ASN A 239 -2.49 -15.73 -0.98
C ASN A 239 -4.02 -15.55 -0.92
N ARG A 240 -4.73 -15.71 -2.05
CA ARG A 240 -6.20 -15.63 -2.08
C ARG A 240 -6.85 -16.74 -1.24
N ILE A 241 -6.33 -17.95 -1.35
CA ILE A 241 -6.80 -19.08 -0.55
C ILE A 241 -6.57 -18.79 0.94
N SER A 242 -5.36 -18.34 1.32
CA SER A 242 -5.03 -18.00 2.71
C SER A 242 -5.94 -16.90 3.27
N ALA A 243 -6.24 -15.85 2.47
CA ALA A 243 -7.14 -14.78 2.89
C ALA A 243 -8.55 -15.30 3.20
N VAL A 244 -9.11 -16.15 2.32
CA VAL A 244 -10.46 -16.72 2.50
C VAL A 244 -10.51 -17.64 3.71
N PHE A 245 -9.58 -18.56 3.82
CA PHE A 245 -9.54 -19.53 4.92
C PHE A 245 -9.26 -18.85 6.27
N GLY A 246 -8.30 -17.92 6.29
CA GLY A 246 -7.92 -17.21 7.52
C GLY A 246 -9.00 -16.25 8.04
N GLN A 247 -9.80 -15.65 7.16
CA GLN A 247 -10.83 -14.69 7.54
C GLN A 247 -12.19 -15.34 7.83
N ARG A 248 -12.62 -16.31 7.04
CA ARG A 248 -14.01 -16.76 7.03
C ARG A 248 -14.24 -18.18 7.52
N ILE A 249 -13.28 -19.10 7.30
CA ILE A 249 -13.54 -20.53 7.52
C ILE A 249 -12.98 -20.98 8.85
N LEU A 250 -11.72 -20.70 9.16
CA LEU A 250 -11.03 -21.21 10.34
C LEU A 250 -10.15 -20.15 11.04
N PRO A 251 -10.71 -18.97 11.43
CA PRO A 251 -9.87 -17.85 11.92
C PRO A 251 -9.06 -18.21 13.18
N ARG A 252 -9.65 -18.96 14.11
CA ARG A 252 -8.95 -19.40 15.34
C ARG A 252 -7.83 -20.42 15.07
N PHE A 253 -8.09 -21.35 14.16
CA PHE A 253 -7.10 -22.35 13.76
C PHE A 253 -5.92 -21.69 13.03
N PHE A 254 -6.21 -20.73 12.11
CA PHE A 254 -5.20 -19.98 11.38
C PHE A 254 -4.33 -19.14 12.31
N GLY A 255 -4.93 -18.53 13.35
CA GLY A 255 -4.19 -17.77 14.37
C GLY A 255 -3.20 -18.66 15.15
N LYS A 256 -3.62 -19.87 15.56
CA LYS A 256 -2.73 -20.82 16.24
C LYS A 256 -1.62 -21.36 15.32
N GLN A 257 -1.94 -21.63 14.06
CA GLN A 257 -0.92 -22.05 13.09
C GLN A 257 0.11 -20.94 12.83
N ASN A 258 -0.33 -19.70 12.65
CA ASN A 258 0.56 -18.55 12.47
C ASN A 258 1.43 -18.33 13.71
N GLU A 259 0.87 -18.43 14.92
CA GLU A 259 1.66 -18.35 16.16
C GLU A 259 2.79 -19.36 16.18
N SER A 260 2.46 -20.65 15.96
CA SER A 260 3.45 -21.72 15.96
C SER A 260 4.49 -21.54 14.84
N LEU A 261 4.05 -21.08 13.65
CA LEU A 261 4.89 -20.86 12.49
C LEU A 261 5.92 -19.75 12.76
N PHE A 262 5.46 -18.58 13.19
CA PHE A 262 6.33 -17.44 13.43
C PHE A 262 7.25 -17.66 14.64
N ARG A 263 6.77 -18.30 15.71
CA ARG A 263 7.63 -18.65 16.84
C ARG A 263 8.81 -19.54 16.43
N LYS A 264 8.58 -20.48 15.49
CA LYS A 264 9.67 -21.35 14.96
C LYS A 264 10.58 -20.63 13.96
N ALA A 265 10.05 -19.65 13.24
CA ALA A 265 10.78 -18.92 12.23
C ALA A 265 11.57 -17.75 12.80
N MET A 266 11.20 -17.22 13.98
CA MET A 266 11.98 -16.20 14.68
C MET A 266 13.38 -16.74 15.01
N LYS A 267 14.40 -15.93 14.73
CA LYS A 267 15.78 -16.25 15.07
C LYS A 267 15.99 -15.97 16.55
N ALA A 268 16.75 -16.85 17.22
CA ALA A 268 17.24 -16.55 18.56
C ALA A 268 18.27 -15.41 18.48
N HIS A 269 18.03 -14.37 19.24
CA HIS A 269 18.98 -13.27 19.43
C HIS A 269 19.86 -13.52 20.63
#